data_069714879da7124d874e174e92b8dd69
#
_entry.id   069714879da7124d874e174e92b8dd69
#
_cell.length_a   1.000
_cell.length_b   1.000
_cell.length_c   1.000
_cell.angle_alpha   90.00
_cell.angle_beta   90.00
_cell.angle_gamma   90.00
#
_symmetry.space_group_name_H-M   'P 1'
#
loop_
_entity.id
_entity.type
_entity.pdbx_description
1 polymer ?
#
loop_
_entity_poly.entity_id
_entity_poly.type
_entity_poly.pdbx_seq_one_letter_code
_entity_poly.pdbx_strand_id
1 'polypeptide(L)'
;VVSLDADLDLTGVAWTPIGSDFGADGTLKNYFSGKFYGNGHTISNLDFSENYGKTEYPSFGFFSEVYGAEISGLTIQGKLDVSNSGYVYFGTVAGVAADSKISDCVSDVSFTDTDKYINGTVALCGYAINSTIEYCQNKGNFSITKDVSSFQMGGIVGLAQNSTVQYC
;
A
#
# COMPACT_ATOMS: atom_id res chain seq x y z
N VAL A 1 -16.38 -3.07 11.39
CA VAL A 1 -15.72 -4.31 10.95
C VAL A 1 -16.15 -4.59 9.52
N VAL A 2 -15.19 -4.88 8.67
CA VAL A 2 -15.39 -5.35 7.28
C VAL A 2 -14.76 -6.73 7.17
N SER A 3 -15.40 -7.63 6.44
CA SER A 3 -14.95 -9.02 6.25
C SER A 3 -15.17 -9.41 4.79
N LEU A 4 -14.19 -10.06 4.19
CA LEU A 4 -14.37 -10.70 2.89
C LEU A 4 -14.94 -12.10 3.09
N ASP A 5 -15.95 -12.43 2.31
CA ASP A 5 -16.58 -13.74 2.29
C ASP A 5 -16.26 -14.51 0.99
N ALA A 6 -15.55 -13.89 0.07
CA ALA A 6 -15.10 -14.48 -1.20
C ALA A 6 -13.94 -13.69 -1.79
N ASP A 7 -13.26 -14.31 -2.75
CA ASP A 7 -12.27 -13.62 -3.58
C ASP A 7 -12.94 -12.55 -4.44
N LEU A 8 -12.25 -11.45 -4.67
CA LEU A 8 -12.70 -10.34 -5.49
C LEU A 8 -11.80 -10.19 -6.71
N ASP A 9 -12.41 -10.09 -7.88
CA ASP A 9 -11.74 -9.74 -9.13
C ASP A 9 -12.07 -8.29 -9.49
N LEU A 10 -11.05 -7.43 -9.51
CA LEU A 10 -11.17 -6.00 -9.81
C LEU A 10 -10.72 -5.64 -11.22
N THR A 11 -10.78 -6.60 -12.15
CA THR A 11 -10.46 -6.35 -13.57
C THR A 11 -11.23 -5.15 -14.11
N GLY A 12 -10.51 -4.16 -14.63
CA GLY A 12 -11.08 -2.95 -15.22
C GLY A 12 -11.66 -1.94 -14.21
N VAL A 13 -11.46 -2.15 -12.93
CA VAL A 13 -11.87 -1.20 -11.89
C VAL A 13 -10.76 -0.18 -11.68
N ALA A 14 -11.05 1.10 -11.89
CA ALA A 14 -10.18 2.18 -11.47
C ALA A 14 -10.22 2.28 -9.93
N TRP A 15 -9.13 1.85 -9.28
CA TRP A 15 -9.11 1.77 -7.83
C TRP A 15 -8.90 3.13 -7.19
N THR A 16 -9.81 3.53 -6.32
CA THR A 16 -9.62 4.64 -5.39
C THR A 16 -9.30 4.09 -4.01
N PRO A 17 -8.15 4.43 -3.42
CA PRO A 17 -7.75 3.89 -2.12
C PRO A 17 -8.77 4.20 -1.03
N ILE A 18 -9.00 3.24 -0.14
CA ILE A 18 -9.81 3.45 1.04
C ILE A 18 -9.06 4.39 2.00
N GLY A 19 -9.74 5.41 2.54
CA GLY A 19 -9.12 6.39 3.43
C GLY A 19 -8.22 7.40 2.70
N SER A 20 -8.64 7.85 1.52
CA SER A 20 -7.88 8.78 0.66
C SER A 20 -8.51 10.15 0.51
N ASP A 21 -9.38 10.56 1.41
CA ASP A 21 -9.99 11.90 1.33
C ASP A 21 -9.07 12.95 1.96
N PHE A 22 -8.39 13.69 1.10
CA PHE A 22 -7.52 14.80 1.47
C PHE A 22 -8.21 16.14 1.20
N GLY A 23 -8.03 17.10 2.12
CA GLY A 23 -8.47 18.47 1.89
C GLY A 23 -7.66 19.17 0.81
N ALA A 24 -8.19 20.27 0.30
CA ALA A 24 -7.48 21.11 -0.67
C ALA A 24 -6.14 21.67 -0.15
N ASP A 25 -5.94 21.65 1.15
CA ASP A 25 -4.70 22.01 1.85
C ASP A 25 -3.74 20.81 2.08
N GLY A 26 -4.10 19.62 1.55
CA GLY A 26 -3.34 18.38 1.73
C GLY A 26 -3.53 17.71 3.10
N THR A 27 -4.43 18.22 3.95
CA THR A 27 -4.73 17.57 5.23
C THR A 27 -5.63 16.35 5.00
N LEU A 28 -5.27 15.23 5.63
CA LEU A 28 -6.08 14.02 5.60
C LEU A 28 -7.40 14.26 6.36
N LYS A 29 -8.52 14.05 5.69
CA LYS A 29 -9.86 14.17 6.27
C LYS A 29 -10.44 12.85 6.71
N ASN A 30 -10.16 11.80 5.96
CA ASN A 30 -10.65 10.47 6.26
C ASN A 30 -9.52 9.45 6.18
N TYR A 31 -9.51 8.54 7.13
CA TYR A 31 -8.65 7.37 7.19
C TYR A 31 -9.47 6.15 7.58
N PHE A 32 -8.97 4.97 7.29
CA PHE A 32 -9.61 3.76 7.78
C PHE A 32 -9.15 3.48 9.23
N SER A 33 -10.09 3.37 10.15
CA SER A 33 -9.81 3.12 11.58
C SER A 33 -10.52 1.88 12.13
N GLY A 34 -11.01 1.02 11.23
CA GLY A 34 -11.77 -0.16 11.61
C GLY A 34 -10.94 -1.44 11.59
N LYS A 35 -11.67 -2.54 11.61
CA LYS A 35 -11.11 -3.87 11.39
C LYS A 35 -11.48 -4.37 10.00
N PHE A 36 -10.49 -4.88 9.27
CA PHE A 36 -10.67 -5.48 7.96
C PHE A 36 -10.09 -6.89 7.98
N TYR A 37 -10.94 -7.87 7.81
CA TYR A 37 -10.56 -9.28 7.78
C TYR A 37 -10.68 -9.84 6.37
N GLY A 38 -9.55 -10.14 5.76
CA GLY A 38 -9.49 -10.77 4.44
C GLY A 38 -9.86 -12.24 4.46
N ASN A 39 -9.80 -12.90 5.64
CA ASN A 39 -10.13 -14.31 5.84
C ASN A 39 -9.39 -15.28 4.91
N GLY A 40 -8.20 -14.90 4.46
CA GLY A 40 -7.43 -15.67 3.49
C GLY A 40 -7.86 -15.48 2.03
N HIS A 41 -8.85 -14.63 1.76
CA HIS A 41 -9.29 -14.32 0.41
C HIS A 41 -8.32 -13.41 -0.33
N THR A 42 -8.43 -13.46 -1.66
CA THR A 42 -7.60 -12.71 -2.59
C THR A 42 -8.42 -11.61 -3.25
N ILE A 43 -7.83 -10.41 -3.32
CA ILE A 43 -8.27 -9.34 -4.20
C ILE A 43 -7.30 -9.30 -5.37
N SER A 44 -7.77 -9.60 -6.56
CA SER A 44 -6.96 -9.76 -7.77
C SER A 44 -7.20 -8.68 -8.80
N ASN A 45 -6.24 -8.54 -9.72
CA ASN A 45 -6.28 -7.62 -10.86
C ASN A 45 -6.37 -6.13 -10.48
N LEU A 46 -5.83 -5.77 -9.32
CA LEU A 46 -5.67 -4.38 -8.95
C LEU A 46 -4.62 -3.70 -9.84
N ASP A 47 -5.00 -2.62 -10.48
CA ASP A 47 -4.08 -1.75 -11.21
C ASP A 47 -3.94 -0.42 -10.46
N PHE A 48 -2.77 -0.23 -9.86
CA PHE A 48 -2.46 0.99 -9.11
C PHE A 48 -1.85 2.10 -9.97
N SER A 49 -1.56 1.81 -11.23
CA SER A 49 -0.74 2.67 -12.09
C SER A 49 -1.41 3.99 -12.42
N GLU A 50 -2.73 3.99 -12.64
CA GLU A 50 -3.47 5.16 -13.11
C GLU A 50 -3.48 6.32 -12.11
N ASN A 51 -3.45 6.00 -10.83
CA ASN A 51 -3.57 7.00 -9.75
C ASN A 51 -2.26 7.29 -9.01
N TYR A 52 -1.20 6.55 -9.33
CA TYR A 52 0.11 6.78 -8.71
C TYR A 52 0.68 8.16 -9.07
N GLY A 53 1.24 8.84 -8.08
CA GLY A 53 1.92 10.13 -8.28
C GLY A 53 0.99 11.33 -8.53
N LYS A 54 -0.32 11.15 -8.47
CA LYS A 54 -1.25 12.28 -8.43
C LYS A 54 -1.05 13.04 -7.11
N THR A 55 -0.98 14.36 -7.19
CA THR A 55 -0.74 15.23 -6.02
C THR A 55 -1.82 15.12 -4.95
N GLU A 56 -2.96 14.59 -5.32
CA GLU A 56 -4.08 14.34 -4.43
C GLU A 56 -3.87 13.13 -3.51
N TYR A 57 -2.87 12.28 -3.80
CA TYR A 57 -2.61 11.04 -3.05
C TYR A 57 -1.15 10.98 -2.58
N PRO A 58 -0.80 11.64 -1.44
CA PRO A 58 0.55 11.52 -0.87
C PRO A 58 0.85 10.13 -0.31
N SER A 59 -0.20 9.34 -0.06
CA SER A 59 -0.13 7.93 0.32
C SER A 59 -1.08 7.11 -0.56
N PHE A 60 -0.68 5.92 -0.96
CA PHE A 60 -1.42 5.13 -1.93
C PHE A 60 -1.27 3.62 -1.68
N GLY A 61 -2.33 2.87 -1.94
CA GLY A 61 -2.40 1.43 -1.79
C GLY A 61 -3.82 0.89 -1.89
N PHE A 62 -4.09 -0.28 -1.36
CA PHE A 62 -5.47 -0.72 -1.15
C PHE A 62 -6.16 0.21 -0.14
N PHE A 63 -5.47 0.49 0.97
CA PHE A 63 -5.76 1.62 1.84
C PHE A 63 -4.74 2.73 1.56
N SER A 64 -5.18 3.98 1.52
CA SER A 64 -4.27 5.13 1.52
C SER A 64 -3.65 5.28 2.89
N GLU A 65 -4.47 5.57 3.89
CA GLU A 65 -4.03 5.70 5.27
C GLU A 65 -4.94 4.93 6.22
N VAL A 66 -4.31 4.29 7.21
CA VAL A 66 -4.99 3.59 8.29
C VAL A 66 -4.48 4.10 9.63
N TYR A 67 -5.39 4.34 10.58
CA TYR A 67 -5.09 4.84 11.91
C TYR A 67 -5.87 4.08 12.97
N GLY A 68 -5.18 3.48 13.94
CA GLY A 68 -5.81 2.64 14.97
C GLY A 68 -6.56 1.43 14.38
N ALA A 69 -6.13 0.95 13.23
CA ALA A 69 -6.80 -0.10 12.48
C ALA A 69 -6.18 -1.48 12.71
N GLU A 70 -6.98 -2.52 12.43
CA GLU A 70 -6.52 -3.91 12.37
C GLU A 70 -6.86 -4.48 11.00
N ILE A 71 -5.83 -4.91 10.25
CA ILE A 71 -5.98 -5.50 8.92
C ILE A 71 -5.31 -6.87 8.94
N SER A 72 -6.03 -7.91 8.54
CA SER A 72 -5.45 -9.25 8.55
C SER A 72 -5.98 -10.18 7.47
N GLY A 73 -5.14 -11.16 7.11
CA GLY A 73 -5.53 -12.29 6.26
C GLY A 73 -5.89 -11.90 4.83
N LEU A 74 -5.27 -10.86 4.26
CA LEU A 74 -5.58 -10.33 2.94
C LEU A 74 -4.45 -10.62 1.95
N THR A 75 -4.79 -11.21 0.81
CA THR A 75 -3.89 -11.31 -0.33
C THR A 75 -4.28 -10.29 -1.39
N ILE A 76 -3.32 -9.48 -1.85
CA ILE A 76 -3.51 -8.50 -2.92
C ILE A 76 -2.62 -8.86 -4.09
N GLN A 77 -3.23 -9.02 -5.26
CA GLN A 77 -2.55 -9.29 -6.53
C GLN A 77 -2.84 -8.18 -7.53
N GLY A 78 -1.82 -7.77 -8.27
CA GLY A 78 -1.98 -6.71 -9.24
C GLY A 78 -0.67 -6.18 -9.79
N LYS A 79 -0.71 -4.92 -10.22
CA LYS A 79 0.45 -4.24 -10.78
C LYS A 79 0.50 -2.77 -10.38
N LEU A 80 1.71 -2.23 -10.39
CA LEU A 80 2.01 -0.82 -10.32
C LEU A 80 3.08 -0.49 -11.35
N ASP A 81 2.69 0.14 -12.44
CA ASP A 81 3.58 0.67 -13.47
C ASP A 81 3.76 2.18 -13.24
N VAL A 82 4.94 2.59 -12.79
CA VAL A 82 5.21 3.99 -12.48
C VAL A 82 5.75 4.71 -13.70
N SER A 83 5.00 5.70 -14.18
CA SER A 83 5.36 6.56 -15.30
C SER A 83 5.41 8.04 -14.94
N ASN A 84 5.07 8.41 -13.71
CA ASN A 84 4.98 9.79 -13.26
C ASN A 84 5.87 10.04 -12.05
N SER A 85 6.53 11.21 -12.03
CA SER A 85 7.31 11.66 -10.88
C SER A 85 6.39 12.23 -9.79
N GLY A 86 6.47 11.68 -8.59
CA GLY A 86 5.77 12.17 -7.42
C GLY A 86 6.35 11.55 -6.15
N TYR A 87 6.23 12.24 -5.02
CA TYR A 87 6.56 11.65 -3.73
C TYR A 87 5.34 10.95 -3.18
N VAL A 88 5.39 9.62 -3.09
CA VAL A 88 4.26 8.81 -2.64
C VAL A 88 4.74 7.74 -1.67
N TYR A 89 4.04 7.60 -0.56
CA TYR A 89 4.15 6.40 0.26
C TYR A 89 3.25 5.31 -0.34
N PHE A 90 3.82 4.45 -1.15
CA PHE A 90 3.08 3.31 -1.69
C PHE A 90 3.26 2.08 -0.82
N GLY A 91 2.14 1.50 -0.42
CA GLY A 91 2.09 0.18 0.16
C GLY A 91 0.95 -0.62 -0.42
N THR A 92 1.22 -1.84 -0.89
CA THR A 92 0.18 -2.68 -1.49
C THR A 92 -1.05 -2.80 -0.59
N VAL A 93 -0.84 -3.00 0.72
CA VAL A 93 -1.92 -3.03 1.71
C VAL A 93 -2.24 -1.61 2.16
N ALA A 94 -1.25 -0.86 2.66
CA ALA A 94 -1.47 0.49 3.15
C ALA A 94 -0.31 1.41 2.79
N GLY A 95 -0.62 2.59 2.25
CA GLY A 95 0.39 3.63 2.01
C GLY A 95 1.01 4.09 3.32
N VAL A 96 0.19 4.44 4.31
CA VAL A 96 0.61 4.77 5.67
C VAL A 96 -0.20 3.98 6.68
N ALA A 97 0.46 3.41 7.68
CA ALA A 97 -0.17 2.78 8.83
C ALA A 97 0.33 3.45 10.11
N ALA A 98 -0.58 4.07 10.87
CA ALA A 98 -0.29 4.70 12.15
C ALA A 98 -1.09 4.06 13.28
N ASP A 99 -0.44 3.80 14.41
CA ASP A 99 -1.04 3.16 15.60
C ASP A 99 -1.86 1.90 15.25
N SER A 100 -1.42 1.13 14.24
CA SER A 100 -2.20 0.09 13.58
C SER A 100 -1.50 -1.26 13.61
N LYS A 101 -2.27 -2.31 13.31
CA LYS A 101 -1.76 -3.66 13.14
C LYS A 101 -2.11 -4.20 11.76
N ILE A 102 -1.09 -4.69 11.02
CA ILE A 102 -1.25 -5.42 9.76
C ILE A 102 -0.63 -6.81 9.95
N SER A 103 -1.40 -7.87 9.76
CA SER A 103 -0.91 -9.24 9.94
C SER A 103 -1.42 -10.20 8.90
N ASP A 104 -0.66 -11.27 8.68
CA ASP A 104 -1.07 -12.37 7.80
C ASP A 104 -1.47 -11.91 6.38
N CYS A 105 -0.85 -10.84 5.89
CA CYS A 105 -1.14 -10.27 4.58
C CYS A 105 -0.07 -10.67 3.55
N VAL A 106 -0.50 -10.82 2.30
CA VAL A 106 0.37 -11.16 1.18
C VAL A 106 0.24 -10.09 0.10
N SER A 107 1.37 -9.52 -0.29
CA SER A 107 1.49 -8.69 -1.49
C SER A 107 2.03 -9.55 -2.63
N ASP A 108 1.29 -9.63 -3.73
CA ASP A 108 1.72 -10.24 -4.99
C ASP A 108 1.49 -9.24 -6.13
N VAL A 109 2.08 -8.06 -5.96
CA VAL A 109 1.98 -6.95 -6.90
C VAL A 109 3.30 -6.76 -7.60
N SER A 110 3.28 -6.80 -8.95
CA SER A 110 4.45 -6.48 -9.74
C SER A 110 4.64 -4.96 -9.79
N PHE A 111 5.85 -4.52 -9.55
CA PHE A 111 6.26 -3.13 -9.65
C PHE A 111 7.21 -2.95 -10.83
N THR A 112 6.88 -2.01 -11.72
CA THR A 112 7.74 -1.64 -12.84
C THR A 112 7.95 -0.13 -12.84
N ASP A 113 9.22 0.27 -12.83
CA ASP A 113 9.59 1.67 -13.00
C ASP A 113 10.08 1.92 -14.42
N THR A 114 9.47 2.91 -15.06
CA THR A 114 9.86 3.39 -16.39
C THR A 114 10.28 4.87 -16.41
N ASP A 115 10.22 5.57 -15.27
CA ASP A 115 10.53 6.99 -15.18
C ASP A 115 11.87 7.28 -14.48
N LYS A 116 12.36 8.49 -14.66
CA LYS A 116 13.66 8.96 -14.13
C LYS A 116 13.63 9.45 -12.69
N TYR A 117 12.47 9.72 -12.13
CA TYR A 117 12.34 10.41 -10.84
C TYR A 117 11.24 9.78 -9.98
N ILE A 118 11.51 8.64 -9.40
CA ILE A 118 10.67 8.12 -8.34
C ILE A 118 11.15 8.69 -7.01
N ASN A 119 10.25 9.29 -6.27
CA ASN A 119 10.45 9.66 -4.89
C ASN A 119 9.41 8.96 -4.04
N GLY A 120 9.81 8.41 -2.89
CA GLY A 120 8.88 7.79 -1.95
C GLY A 120 9.23 6.37 -1.57
N THR A 121 8.22 5.60 -1.22
CA THR A 121 8.38 4.20 -0.80
C THR A 121 7.57 3.26 -1.65
N VAL A 122 8.05 2.03 -1.82
CA VAL A 122 7.28 0.90 -2.37
C VAL A 122 7.50 -0.31 -1.48
N ALA A 123 6.40 -0.84 -0.94
CA ALA A 123 6.43 -1.99 -0.03
C ALA A 123 5.03 -2.65 0.09
N LEU A 124 4.86 -3.61 1.01
CA LEU A 124 3.55 -4.03 1.46
C LEU A 124 2.87 -2.91 2.29
N CYS A 125 3.63 -2.26 3.17
CA CYS A 125 3.25 -1.03 3.87
C CYS A 125 4.29 0.06 3.58
N GLY A 126 3.88 1.19 2.99
CA GLY A 126 4.80 2.26 2.59
C GLY A 126 5.49 2.90 3.79
N TYR A 127 4.72 3.34 4.79
CA TYR A 127 5.23 3.93 6.02
C TYR A 127 4.46 3.43 7.24
N ALA A 128 5.17 2.82 8.18
CA ALA A 128 4.62 2.35 9.45
C ALA A 128 5.06 3.28 10.59
N ILE A 129 4.11 3.79 11.37
CA ILE A 129 4.33 4.68 12.52
C ILE A 129 3.65 4.05 13.74
N ASN A 130 4.38 3.82 14.82
CA ASN A 130 3.87 3.21 16.06
C ASN A 130 3.03 1.94 15.80
N SER A 131 3.38 1.17 14.78
CA SER A 131 2.55 0.08 14.26
C SER A 131 3.24 -1.27 14.35
N THR A 132 2.46 -2.33 14.24
CA THR A 132 2.97 -3.70 14.17
C THR A 132 2.62 -4.33 12.83
N ILE A 133 3.64 -4.79 12.11
CA ILE A 133 3.51 -5.52 10.85
C ILE A 133 4.10 -6.91 11.08
N GLU A 134 3.28 -7.96 10.99
CA GLU A 134 3.74 -9.30 11.31
C GLU A 134 3.13 -10.39 10.43
N TYR A 135 3.86 -11.49 10.26
CA TYR A 135 3.42 -12.64 9.45
C TYR A 135 3.03 -12.28 8.02
N CYS A 136 3.63 -11.22 7.48
CA CYS A 136 3.35 -10.74 6.14
C CYS A 136 4.38 -11.26 5.13
N GLN A 137 3.97 -11.38 3.87
CA GLN A 137 4.84 -11.83 2.77
C GLN A 137 4.74 -10.87 1.59
N ASN A 138 5.85 -10.65 0.91
CA ASN A 138 5.87 -10.02 -0.40
C ASN A 138 6.39 -11.03 -1.44
N LYS A 139 5.55 -11.34 -2.42
CA LYS A 139 5.83 -12.23 -3.55
C LYS A 139 5.97 -11.46 -4.86
N GLY A 140 5.68 -10.17 -4.85
CA GLY A 140 5.72 -9.33 -6.05
C GLY A 140 7.14 -9.14 -6.59
N ASN A 141 7.23 -8.96 -7.88
CA ASN A 141 8.49 -8.69 -8.56
C ASN A 141 8.71 -7.18 -8.67
N PHE A 142 9.95 -6.75 -8.41
CA PHE A 142 10.36 -5.35 -8.56
C PHE A 142 11.31 -5.22 -9.73
N SER A 143 10.96 -4.40 -10.71
CA SER A 143 11.79 -4.09 -11.87
C SER A 143 12.08 -2.59 -11.92
N ILE A 144 13.32 -2.22 -11.67
CA ILE A 144 13.79 -0.84 -11.74
C ILE A 144 14.77 -0.76 -12.91
N THR A 145 14.45 0.04 -13.91
CA THR A 145 15.22 0.11 -15.16
C THR A 145 16.11 1.34 -15.26
N LYS A 146 16.01 2.28 -14.30
CA LYS A 146 16.74 3.56 -14.34
C LYS A 146 17.31 3.98 -13.00
N ASP A 147 18.24 4.93 -13.03
CA ASP A 147 18.82 5.51 -11.83
C ASP A 147 17.77 6.31 -11.05
N VAL A 148 17.53 5.90 -9.82
CA VAL A 148 16.56 6.53 -8.90
C VAL A 148 17.29 7.34 -7.85
N SER A 149 16.91 8.60 -7.65
CA SER A 149 17.66 9.52 -6.80
C SER A 149 17.22 9.57 -5.33
N SER A 150 16.01 9.14 -5.00
CA SER A 150 15.46 9.22 -3.62
C SER A 150 14.32 8.23 -3.42
N PHE A 151 14.62 6.95 -3.56
CA PHE A 151 13.63 5.89 -3.50
C PHE A 151 13.96 4.91 -2.39
N GLN A 152 12.96 4.56 -1.60
CA GLN A 152 13.08 3.57 -0.55
C GLN A 152 12.22 2.35 -0.89
N MET A 153 12.86 1.24 -1.10
CA MET A 153 12.20 -0.02 -1.40
C MET A 153 12.34 -0.97 -0.22
N GLY A 154 11.22 -1.42 0.30
CA GLY A 154 11.18 -2.48 1.29
C GLY A 154 10.31 -3.62 0.78
N GLY A 155 10.69 -4.87 1.06
CA GLY A 155 9.80 -5.99 0.77
C GLY A 155 8.51 -5.90 1.58
N ILE A 156 8.62 -5.57 2.85
CA ILE A 156 7.47 -5.49 3.78
C ILE A 156 7.16 -4.05 4.15
N VAL A 157 8.15 -3.27 4.60
CA VAL A 157 7.95 -1.88 5.02
C VAL A 157 8.99 -1.00 4.34
N GLY A 158 8.57 0.11 3.74
CA GLY A 158 9.47 1.09 3.13
C GLY A 158 10.15 1.96 4.18
N LEU A 159 9.38 2.51 5.11
CA LEU A 159 9.84 3.28 6.27
C LEU A 159 9.18 2.77 7.53
N ALA A 160 9.93 2.69 8.62
CA ALA A 160 9.40 2.30 9.93
C ALA A 160 9.86 3.29 11.00
N GLN A 161 8.91 3.85 11.75
CA GLN A 161 9.14 4.71 12.89
C GLN A 161 8.45 4.14 14.12
N ASN A 162 9.21 3.85 15.16
CA ASN A 162 8.68 3.28 16.42
C ASN A 162 7.78 2.05 16.19
N SER A 163 8.08 1.27 15.17
CA SER A 163 7.24 0.17 14.70
C SER A 163 7.96 -1.17 14.83
N THR A 164 7.17 -2.22 14.97
CA THR A 164 7.68 -3.60 15.00
C THR A 164 7.37 -4.28 13.67
N VAL A 165 8.40 -4.85 13.04
CA VAL A 165 8.27 -5.70 11.84
C VAL A 165 8.86 -7.05 12.19
N GLN A 166 8.05 -8.11 12.19
CA GLN A 166 8.48 -9.42 12.64
C GLN A 166 7.82 -10.58 11.90
N TYR A 167 8.51 -11.70 11.83
CA TYR A 167 8.01 -12.94 11.23
C TYR A 167 7.55 -12.79 9.77
N CYS A 168 8.21 -11.92 9.00
CA CYS A 168 7.89 -11.64 7.61
C CYS A 168 8.92 -12.19 6.63
#